data_b1c5d76dd360e99bd2319963d14cab30
#
_entry.id   b1c5d76dd360e99bd2319963d14cab30
#
_cell.length_a   1.000
_cell.length_b   1.000
_cell.length_c   1.000
_cell.angle_alpha   90.00
_cell.angle_beta   90.00
_cell.angle_gamma   90.00
#
_symmetry.space_group_name_H-M   'P 1'
#
loop_
_entity.id
_entity.type
_entity.pdbx_description
1 polymer ?
#
loop_
_entity_poly.entity_id
_entity_poly.type
_entity_poly.pdbx_seq_one_letter_code
_entity_poly.pdbx_strand_id
1 'polypeptide(L)'
;MHIFAAQMYKYAMLKTRTRRLMEIRKLISTGTIGTQEELLQKLEKKGFRYTQATLSRDLKFLKVGRKADSKKGMVYVLPEETGWNDVVPEETTGKTGFISLEFSHNLGVIKTIPGFASGLAYLIDHHQPYEILATVAGDDTILVIGREGVKKSDIQKALALIIPEIERKP
;
A
#
# COMPACT_ATOMS: atom_id res chain seq x y z
N MET A 1 -26.98 -10.41 -15.39
CA MET A 1 -27.13 -9.38 -14.34
C MET A 1 -26.34 -9.66 -13.06
N HIS A 2 -26.21 -10.91 -12.58
CA HIS A 2 -25.46 -11.24 -11.34
C HIS A 2 -23.94 -11.01 -11.39
N ILE A 3 -23.27 -11.22 -12.52
CA ILE A 3 -21.82 -11.06 -12.66
C ILE A 3 -21.41 -9.58 -12.49
N PHE A 4 -22.19 -8.66 -13.06
CA PHE A 4 -21.90 -7.22 -12.98
C PHE A 4 -22.05 -6.68 -11.53
N ALA A 5 -23.08 -7.12 -10.81
CA ALA A 5 -23.27 -6.73 -9.40
C ALA A 5 -22.15 -7.26 -8.50
N ALA A 6 -21.71 -8.51 -8.68
CA ALA A 6 -20.58 -9.09 -7.94
C ALA A 6 -19.27 -8.35 -8.23
N GLN A 7 -19.06 -7.94 -9.47
CA GLN A 7 -17.90 -7.15 -9.89
C GLN A 7 -17.92 -5.76 -9.24
N MET A 8 -19.04 -5.07 -9.26
CA MET A 8 -19.22 -3.76 -8.61
C MET A 8 -19.00 -3.85 -7.09
N TYR A 9 -19.49 -4.89 -6.45
CA TYR A 9 -19.28 -5.13 -5.02
C TYR A 9 -17.79 -5.35 -4.71
N LYS A 10 -17.11 -6.18 -5.50
CA LYS A 10 -15.66 -6.38 -5.37
C LYS A 10 -14.88 -5.08 -5.49
N TYR A 11 -15.22 -4.22 -6.46
CA TYR A 11 -14.56 -2.93 -6.65
C TYR A 11 -14.82 -1.96 -5.50
N ALA A 12 -16.04 -1.91 -4.98
CA ALA A 12 -16.34 -1.10 -3.81
C ALA A 12 -15.54 -1.53 -2.58
N MET A 13 -15.39 -2.84 -2.36
CA MET A 13 -14.58 -3.39 -1.28
C MET A 13 -13.10 -3.05 -1.43
N LEU A 14 -12.53 -3.16 -2.64
CA LEU A 14 -11.11 -2.83 -2.90
C LEU A 14 -10.84 -1.34 -2.66
N LYS A 15 -11.70 -0.45 -3.17
CA LYS A 15 -11.58 1.00 -2.92
C LYS A 15 -11.62 1.32 -1.42
N THR A 16 -12.49 0.66 -0.67
CA THR A 16 -12.58 0.82 0.78
C THR A 16 -11.31 0.29 1.47
N ARG A 17 -10.75 -0.82 0.97
CA ARG A 17 -9.50 -1.38 1.51
C ARG A 17 -8.33 -0.42 1.34
N THR A 18 -8.09 0.12 0.14
CA THR A 18 -6.99 1.07 -0.10
C THR A 18 -7.10 2.28 0.82
N ARG A 19 -8.28 2.90 0.90
CA ARG A 19 -8.52 4.04 1.78
C ARG A 19 -8.27 3.71 3.25
N ARG A 20 -8.67 2.53 3.70
CA ARG A 20 -8.43 2.04 5.07
C ARG A 20 -6.95 1.84 5.36
N LEU A 21 -6.21 1.20 4.46
CA LEU A 21 -4.76 0.98 4.60
C LEU A 21 -4.00 2.32 4.70
N MET A 22 -4.36 3.31 3.86
CA MET A 22 -3.79 4.65 3.94
C MET A 22 -4.06 5.31 5.29
N GLU A 23 -5.26 5.16 5.83
CA GLU A 23 -5.62 5.76 7.11
C GLU A 23 -4.90 5.06 8.28
N ILE A 24 -4.76 3.72 8.24
CA ILE A 24 -3.96 2.97 9.21
C ILE A 24 -2.51 3.48 9.19
N ARG A 25 -1.90 3.56 8.00
CA ARG A 25 -0.53 4.06 7.83
C ARG A 25 -0.37 5.47 8.42
N LYS A 26 -1.30 6.38 8.08
CA LYS A 26 -1.31 7.74 8.61
C LYS A 26 -1.42 7.79 10.12
N LEU A 27 -2.31 7.01 10.72
CA LEU A 27 -2.48 6.97 12.18
C LEU A 27 -1.25 6.45 12.91
N ILE A 28 -0.55 5.47 12.34
CA ILE A 28 0.68 4.91 12.91
C ILE A 28 1.83 5.89 12.76
N SER A 29 2.00 6.54 11.60
CA SER A 29 3.10 7.49 11.35
C SER A 29 2.97 8.80 12.14
N THR A 30 1.75 9.24 12.47
CA THR A 30 1.51 10.52 13.16
C THR A 30 1.22 10.37 14.65
N GLY A 31 1.03 9.15 15.14
CA GLY A 31 0.58 8.91 16.51
C GLY A 31 1.25 7.73 17.17
N THR A 32 1.37 7.80 18.50
CA THR A 32 1.87 6.70 19.32
C THR A 32 0.72 5.78 19.69
N ILE A 33 0.57 4.66 18.98
CA ILE A 33 -0.52 3.69 19.17
C ILE A 33 0.05 2.38 19.73
N GLY A 34 -0.44 1.98 20.92
CA GLY A 34 0.05 0.79 21.62
C GLY A 34 -0.75 -0.47 21.38
N THR A 35 -2.06 -0.37 21.11
CA THR A 35 -2.93 -1.55 21.01
C THR A 35 -3.80 -1.53 19.75
N GLN A 36 -4.30 -2.72 19.38
CA GLN A 36 -5.25 -2.84 18.25
C GLN A 36 -6.59 -2.19 18.57
N GLU A 37 -7.00 -2.23 19.83
CA GLU A 37 -8.25 -1.61 20.30
C GLU A 37 -8.18 -0.09 20.13
N GLU A 38 -7.06 0.54 20.52
CA GLU A 38 -6.83 1.97 20.31
C GLU A 38 -6.90 2.33 18.83
N LEU A 39 -6.28 1.52 17.98
CA LEU A 39 -6.29 1.75 16.53
C LEU A 39 -7.69 1.59 15.94
N LEU A 40 -8.45 0.55 16.35
CA LEU A 40 -9.84 0.34 15.93
C LEU A 40 -10.73 1.53 16.31
N GLN A 41 -10.63 2.03 17.55
CA GLN A 41 -11.40 3.19 18.00
C GLN A 41 -11.09 4.44 17.20
N LYS A 42 -9.81 4.69 16.88
CA LYS A 42 -9.40 5.84 16.05
C LYS A 42 -9.92 5.73 14.62
N LEU A 43 -9.92 4.52 14.07
CA LEU A 43 -10.45 4.25 12.72
C LEU A 43 -11.97 4.36 12.69
N GLU A 44 -12.66 3.90 13.71
CA GLU A 44 -14.13 4.05 13.81
C GLU A 44 -14.57 5.51 13.86
N LYS A 45 -13.87 6.37 14.61
CA LYS A 45 -14.09 7.82 14.61
C LYS A 45 -13.92 8.46 13.22
N LYS A 46 -13.18 7.82 12.32
CA LYS A 46 -12.99 8.24 10.93
C LYS A 46 -13.94 7.55 9.94
N GLY A 47 -14.93 6.81 10.45
CA GLY A 47 -15.95 6.15 9.64
C GLY A 47 -15.56 4.77 9.10
N PHE A 48 -14.45 4.19 9.58
CA PHE A 48 -14.03 2.84 9.21
C PHE A 48 -14.45 1.84 10.28
N ARG A 49 -15.48 1.04 10.01
CA ARG A 49 -15.94 -0.03 10.91
C ARG A 49 -15.57 -1.39 10.34
N TYR A 50 -14.78 -2.17 11.09
CA TYR A 50 -14.40 -3.54 10.74
C TYR A 50 -13.86 -4.30 11.96
N THR A 51 -13.71 -5.62 11.78
CA THR A 51 -13.31 -6.52 12.86
C THR A 51 -11.81 -6.47 13.15
N GLN A 52 -11.40 -6.88 14.35
CA GLN A 52 -10.00 -7.07 14.73
C GLN A 52 -9.27 -7.99 13.74
N ALA A 53 -9.92 -9.06 13.27
CA ALA A 53 -9.33 -9.96 12.28
C ALA A 53 -8.97 -9.26 10.97
N THR A 54 -9.78 -8.31 10.53
CA THR A 54 -9.50 -7.49 9.34
C THR A 54 -8.33 -6.55 9.62
N LEU A 55 -8.32 -5.87 10.77
CA LEU A 55 -7.21 -5.01 11.17
C LEU A 55 -5.89 -5.79 11.25
N SER A 56 -5.90 -6.98 11.86
CA SER A 56 -4.70 -7.83 11.97
C SER A 56 -4.10 -8.16 10.59
N ARG A 57 -4.96 -8.49 9.61
CA ARG A 57 -4.51 -8.73 8.22
C ARG A 57 -3.94 -7.48 7.57
N ASP A 58 -4.57 -6.31 7.81
CA ASP A 58 -4.11 -5.03 7.27
C ASP A 58 -2.76 -4.62 7.89
N LEU A 59 -2.55 -4.80 9.19
CA LEU A 59 -1.27 -4.55 9.86
C LEU A 59 -0.17 -5.46 9.32
N LYS A 60 -0.49 -6.74 9.10
CA LYS A 60 0.43 -7.69 8.49
C LYS A 60 0.76 -7.31 7.04
N PHE A 61 -0.23 -6.87 6.27
CA PHE A 61 -0.04 -6.38 4.90
C PHE A 61 0.89 -5.16 4.85
N LEU A 62 0.72 -4.21 5.78
CA LEU A 62 1.56 -3.01 5.91
C LEU A 62 2.91 -3.30 6.58
N LYS A 63 3.19 -4.57 6.93
CA LYS A 63 4.41 -5.01 7.64
C LYS A 63 4.69 -4.18 8.90
N VAL A 64 3.62 -3.78 9.61
CA VAL A 64 3.71 -2.98 10.82
C VAL A 64 4.44 -3.77 11.92
N GLY A 65 5.51 -3.19 12.43
CA GLY A 65 6.28 -3.70 13.56
C GLY A 65 5.83 -3.13 14.90
N ARG A 66 6.55 -3.51 15.98
CA ARG A 66 6.39 -2.94 17.32
C ARG A 66 7.74 -2.47 17.82
N LYS A 67 7.77 -1.30 18.46
CA LYS A 67 8.97 -0.70 19.06
C LYS A 67 8.68 -0.26 20.49
N ALA A 68 9.68 -0.32 21.35
CA ALA A 68 9.55 0.22 22.71
C ALA A 68 9.49 1.74 22.67
N ASP A 69 8.49 2.31 23.34
CA ASP A 69 8.32 3.74 23.57
C ASP A 69 8.43 4.03 25.07
N SER A 70 9.10 5.12 25.43
CA SER A 70 9.39 5.46 26.84
C SER A 70 8.16 5.78 27.69
N LYS A 71 7.02 6.12 27.05
CA LYS A 71 5.80 6.55 27.75
C LYS A 71 4.65 5.54 27.65
N LYS A 72 4.56 4.79 26.54
CA LYS A 72 3.43 3.90 26.25
C LYS A 72 3.79 2.41 26.17
N GLY A 73 5.05 2.05 26.42
CA GLY A 73 5.50 0.66 26.30
C GLY A 73 5.69 0.27 24.84
N MET A 74 5.08 -0.83 24.39
CA MET A 74 5.21 -1.29 22.99
C MET A 74 4.21 -0.59 22.07
N VAL A 75 4.69 0.12 21.06
CA VAL A 75 3.88 0.86 20.09
C VAL A 75 4.04 0.32 18.67
N TYR A 76 3.04 0.52 17.85
CA TYR A 76 3.09 0.19 16.43
C TYR A 76 3.95 1.21 15.68
N VAL A 77 4.77 0.72 14.75
CA VAL A 77 5.64 1.51 13.88
C VAL A 77 5.64 0.95 12.47
N LEU A 78 5.81 1.83 11.49
CA LEU A 78 5.95 1.42 10.10
C LEU A 78 7.37 0.84 9.85
N PRO A 79 7.56 0.01 8.82
CA PRO A 79 8.86 -0.60 8.51
C PRO A 79 9.99 0.41 8.35
N GLU A 80 9.69 1.58 7.83
CA GLU A 80 10.64 2.67 7.61
C GLU A 80 11.21 3.25 8.91
N GLU A 81 10.49 3.07 10.04
CA GLU A 81 10.87 3.59 11.36
C GLU A 81 11.56 2.56 12.25
N THR A 82 11.48 1.28 11.88
CA THR A 82 11.99 0.19 12.74
C THR A 82 13.48 -0.07 12.58
N GLY A 83 14.11 0.41 11.52
CA GLY A 83 15.47 -0.02 11.15
C GLY A 83 15.57 -1.54 10.92
N TRP A 84 14.45 -2.22 10.82
CA TRP A 84 14.34 -3.67 10.61
C TRP A 84 14.63 -4.03 9.15
N ASN A 85 15.82 -3.68 8.68
CA ASN A 85 16.39 -4.29 7.48
C ASN A 85 16.85 -5.74 7.73
N ASP A 86 16.78 -6.22 8.99
CA ASP A 86 17.51 -7.44 9.41
C ASP A 86 16.66 -8.73 9.46
N VAL A 87 15.35 -8.70 9.13
CA VAL A 87 14.47 -9.90 9.28
C VAL A 87 13.81 -10.37 7.99
N VAL A 88 14.06 -9.71 6.89
CA VAL A 88 13.73 -10.25 5.56
C VAL A 88 15.05 -10.62 4.90
N PRO A 89 15.19 -11.83 4.32
CA PRO A 89 16.43 -12.18 3.65
C PRO A 89 16.89 -11.05 2.75
N GLU A 90 18.15 -10.69 2.82
CA GLU A 90 18.79 -9.56 2.10
C GLU A 90 18.54 -9.58 0.57
N GLU A 91 18.06 -10.71 0.05
CA GLU A 91 17.72 -10.92 -1.34
C GLU A 91 16.37 -10.36 -1.78
N THR A 92 15.48 -9.93 -0.83
CA THR A 92 14.15 -9.37 -1.16
C THR A 92 13.84 -8.02 -0.49
N THR A 93 14.71 -7.53 0.39
CA THR A 93 14.56 -6.25 1.07
C THR A 93 15.44 -5.22 0.44
N GLY A 94 14.90 -4.42 -0.46
CA GLY A 94 15.55 -3.15 -0.61
C GLY A 94 15.96 -2.72 -1.98
N LYS A 95 15.49 -3.32 -3.02
CA LYS A 95 15.44 -2.59 -4.31
C LYS A 95 14.30 -3.19 -5.13
N THR A 96 13.14 -2.55 -5.05
CA THR A 96 12.07 -2.77 -6.04
C THR A 96 12.58 -2.48 -7.46
N GLY A 97 13.81 -1.97 -7.55
CA GLY A 97 14.37 -1.47 -8.80
C GLY A 97 13.66 -0.20 -9.28
N PHE A 98 12.77 0.38 -8.48
CA PHE A 98 12.04 1.61 -8.82
C PHE A 98 12.99 2.79 -9.05
N ILE A 99 12.77 3.54 -10.15
CA ILE A 99 13.52 4.74 -10.50
C ILE A 99 12.60 5.96 -10.49
N SER A 100 11.49 5.91 -11.28
CA SER A 100 10.57 7.04 -11.39
C SER A 100 9.15 6.60 -11.70
N LEU A 101 8.19 7.48 -11.42
CA LEU A 101 6.78 7.35 -11.80
C LEU A 101 6.33 8.66 -12.43
N GLU A 102 5.90 8.58 -13.68
CA GLU A 102 5.33 9.69 -14.42
C GLU A 102 3.94 9.35 -14.94
N PHE A 103 3.12 10.35 -15.21
CA PHE A 103 1.75 10.15 -15.69
C PHE A 103 1.48 10.90 -17.00
N SER A 104 0.88 10.19 -17.94
CA SER A 104 0.24 10.76 -19.11
C SER A 104 -1.23 10.35 -19.12
N HIS A 105 -2.15 11.30 -18.88
CA HIS A 105 -3.57 11.04 -18.71
C HIS A 105 -3.84 9.99 -17.63
N ASN A 106 -4.43 8.85 -17.99
CA ASN A 106 -4.71 7.72 -17.09
C ASN A 106 -3.63 6.63 -17.14
N LEU A 107 -2.53 6.88 -17.85
CA LEU A 107 -1.37 5.97 -17.92
C LEU A 107 -0.31 6.44 -16.94
N GLY A 108 0.12 5.56 -16.04
CA GLY A 108 1.35 5.70 -15.28
C GLY A 108 2.48 4.98 -15.98
N VAL A 109 3.65 5.58 -16.02
CA VAL A 109 4.88 4.97 -16.52
C VAL A 109 5.83 4.86 -15.34
N ILE A 110 6.10 3.63 -14.90
CA ILE A 110 7.13 3.33 -13.89
C ILE A 110 8.40 2.94 -14.64
N LYS A 111 9.51 3.62 -14.33
CA LYS A 111 10.83 3.19 -14.73
C LYS A 111 11.49 2.39 -13.61
N THR A 112 12.18 1.31 -14.01
CA THR A 112 12.93 0.45 -13.11
C THR A 112 14.35 0.23 -13.60
N ILE A 113 15.19 -0.34 -12.76
CA ILE A 113 16.44 -0.96 -13.21
C ILE A 113 16.11 -2.09 -14.19
N PRO A 114 16.88 -2.29 -15.27
CA PRO A 114 16.65 -3.39 -16.21
C PRO A 114 16.50 -4.74 -15.51
N GLY A 115 15.52 -5.55 -15.95
CA GLY A 115 15.18 -6.84 -15.38
C GLY A 115 14.23 -6.81 -14.16
N PHE A 116 13.91 -5.63 -13.59
CA PHE A 116 13.06 -5.52 -12.40
C PHE A 116 11.57 -5.28 -12.70
N ALA A 117 11.25 -4.82 -13.90
CA ALA A 117 9.89 -4.40 -14.22
C ALA A 117 8.85 -5.51 -14.05
N SER A 118 9.13 -6.72 -14.53
CA SER A 118 8.19 -7.85 -14.43
C SER A 118 7.91 -8.26 -12.99
N GLY A 119 8.93 -8.30 -12.12
CA GLY A 119 8.77 -8.63 -10.70
C GLY A 119 7.95 -7.57 -9.96
N LEU A 120 8.20 -6.29 -10.25
CA LEU A 120 7.47 -5.19 -9.64
C LEU A 120 6.01 -5.12 -10.12
N ALA A 121 5.76 -5.36 -11.42
CA ALA A 121 4.41 -5.44 -11.97
C ALA A 121 3.62 -6.60 -11.34
N TYR A 122 4.25 -7.77 -11.18
CA TYR A 122 3.63 -8.89 -10.46
C TYR A 122 3.19 -8.51 -9.03
N LEU A 123 4.03 -7.76 -8.30
CA LEU A 123 3.68 -7.28 -6.97
C LEU A 123 2.46 -6.35 -7.01
N ILE A 124 2.40 -5.41 -7.97
CA ILE A 124 1.26 -4.51 -8.12
C ILE A 124 -0.02 -5.31 -8.41
N ASP A 125 0.03 -6.23 -9.35
CA ASP A 125 -1.13 -7.05 -9.74
C ASP A 125 -1.59 -7.98 -8.62
N HIS A 126 -0.64 -8.55 -7.85
CA HIS A 126 -0.95 -9.41 -6.70
C HIS A 126 -1.70 -8.64 -5.59
N HIS A 127 -1.38 -7.37 -5.39
CA HIS A 127 -2.04 -6.54 -4.38
C HIS A 127 -3.42 -6.03 -4.83
N GLN A 128 -3.71 -6.09 -6.11
CA GLN A 128 -4.99 -5.71 -6.72
C GLN A 128 -5.55 -4.37 -6.23
N PRO A 129 -4.78 -3.25 -6.30
CA PRO A 129 -5.31 -1.95 -5.89
C PRO A 129 -6.48 -1.57 -6.81
N TYR A 130 -7.57 -1.06 -6.21
CA TYR A 130 -8.77 -0.66 -6.98
C TYR A 130 -8.46 0.36 -8.06
N GLU A 131 -7.54 1.26 -7.77
CA GLU A 131 -7.18 2.41 -8.60
C GLU A 131 -6.52 1.99 -9.92
N ILE A 132 -6.00 0.79 -9.99
CA ILE A 132 -5.28 0.24 -11.15
C ILE A 132 -6.14 -0.82 -11.83
N LEU A 133 -6.28 -0.71 -13.15
CA LEU A 133 -7.00 -1.67 -13.96
C LEU A 133 -6.13 -2.87 -14.31
N ALA A 134 -4.90 -2.60 -14.74
CA ALA A 134 -3.92 -3.61 -15.14
C ALA A 134 -2.52 -2.99 -15.20
N THR A 135 -1.49 -3.85 -15.28
CA THR A 135 -0.12 -3.46 -15.61
C THR A 135 0.39 -4.21 -16.83
N VAL A 136 1.33 -3.61 -17.55
CA VAL A 136 2.08 -4.25 -18.65
C VAL A 136 3.55 -3.95 -18.42
N ALA A 137 4.36 -4.98 -18.25
CA ALA A 137 5.79 -4.84 -17.98
C ALA A 137 6.65 -5.20 -19.20
N GLY A 138 7.64 -4.35 -19.46
CA GLY A 138 8.81 -4.65 -20.31
C GLY A 138 9.98 -5.11 -19.46
N ASP A 139 11.19 -4.76 -19.88
CA ASP A 139 12.42 -5.08 -19.15
C ASP A 139 12.71 -4.07 -18.01
N ASP A 140 12.60 -2.77 -18.31
CA ASP A 140 12.89 -1.63 -17.42
C ASP A 140 11.70 -0.69 -17.22
N THR A 141 10.54 -1.01 -17.78
CA THR A 141 9.40 -0.10 -17.84
C THR A 141 8.10 -0.85 -17.56
N ILE A 142 7.24 -0.27 -16.72
CA ILE A 142 5.89 -0.77 -16.48
C ILE A 142 4.89 0.31 -16.90
N LEU A 143 3.95 -0.06 -17.76
CA LEU A 143 2.76 0.73 -17.99
C LEU A 143 1.70 0.35 -16.96
N VAL A 144 1.26 1.33 -16.19
CA VAL A 144 0.18 1.21 -15.22
C VAL A 144 -1.05 1.85 -15.83
N ILE A 145 -2.09 1.07 -16.04
CA ILE A 145 -3.35 1.55 -16.59
C ILE A 145 -4.26 1.91 -15.42
N GLY A 146 -4.47 3.21 -15.22
CA GLY A 146 -5.39 3.70 -14.20
C GLY A 146 -6.84 3.43 -14.58
N ARG A 147 -7.68 3.13 -13.59
CA ARG A 147 -9.11 2.92 -13.79
C ARG A 147 -9.78 4.27 -14.13
N GLU A 148 -10.75 4.23 -15.04
CA GLU A 148 -11.52 5.40 -15.43
C GLU A 148 -12.14 6.10 -14.23
N GLY A 149 -12.09 7.44 -14.22
CA GLY A 149 -12.61 8.28 -13.14
C GLY A 149 -11.73 8.32 -11.86
N VAL A 150 -10.60 7.61 -11.83
CA VAL A 150 -9.65 7.66 -10.71
C VAL A 150 -8.62 8.77 -10.96
N LYS A 151 -8.34 9.56 -9.92
CA LYS A 151 -7.34 10.64 -10.01
C LYS A 151 -5.92 10.08 -9.96
N LYS A 152 -4.99 10.73 -10.67
CA LYS A 152 -3.55 10.38 -10.64
C LYS A 152 -2.99 10.30 -9.21
N SER A 153 -3.40 11.24 -8.35
CA SER A 153 -3.00 11.25 -6.93
C SER A 153 -3.43 10.00 -6.15
N ASP A 154 -4.57 9.40 -6.53
CA ASP A 154 -5.08 8.21 -5.85
C ASP A 154 -4.35 6.96 -6.37
N ILE A 155 -4.03 6.91 -7.67
CA ILE A 155 -3.16 5.87 -8.26
C ILE A 155 -1.77 5.91 -7.59
N GLN A 156 -1.17 7.10 -7.49
CA GLN A 156 0.13 7.28 -6.85
C GLN A 156 0.14 6.81 -5.40
N LYS A 157 -0.88 7.17 -4.62
CA LYS A 157 -1.03 6.72 -3.23
C LYS A 157 -1.21 5.20 -3.12
N ALA A 158 -2.00 4.61 -4.02
CA ALA A 158 -2.18 3.15 -4.05
C ALA A 158 -0.86 2.43 -4.37
N LEU A 159 -0.11 2.95 -5.34
CA LEU A 159 1.24 2.44 -5.66
C LEU A 159 2.22 2.61 -4.50
N ALA A 160 2.19 3.74 -3.80
CA ALA A 160 3.07 3.99 -2.65
C ALA A 160 2.86 3.04 -1.46
N LEU A 161 1.70 2.40 -1.35
CA LEU A 161 1.47 1.31 -0.39
C LEU A 161 2.27 0.03 -0.73
N ILE A 162 2.65 -0.13 -2.00
CA ILE A 162 3.33 -1.31 -2.54
C ILE A 162 4.80 -1.00 -2.78
N ILE A 163 5.09 0.22 -3.24
CA ILE A 163 6.40 0.76 -3.60
C ILE A 163 6.64 2.01 -2.76
N PRO A 164 7.16 1.89 -1.53
CA PRO A 164 7.35 3.03 -0.62
C PRO A 164 8.26 4.12 -1.18
N GLU A 165 9.16 3.76 -2.09
CA GLU A 165 10.09 4.68 -2.75
C GLU A 165 9.38 5.79 -3.54
N ILE A 166 8.13 5.60 -3.96
CA ILE A 166 7.33 6.61 -4.67
C ILE A 166 7.08 7.88 -3.82
N GLU A 167 7.01 7.74 -2.49
CA GLU A 167 6.84 8.89 -1.58
C GLU A 167 8.17 9.54 -1.17
N ARG A 168 9.28 8.85 -1.33
CA ARG A 168 10.62 9.38 -1.09
C ARG A 168 11.03 10.21 -2.30
N LYS A 169 10.60 11.48 -2.35
CA LYS A 169 11.21 12.42 -3.30
C LYS A 169 12.71 12.53 -3.00
N PRO A 170 13.56 12.57 -4.03
CA PRO A 170 14.97 12.92 -3.84
C PRO A 170 15.10 14.33 -3.26
#